data_c22a975f2d4845a1add02080efb36485
#
_entry.id   c22a975f2d4845a1add02080efb36485
#
_cell.length_a   1.000
_cell.length_b   1.000
_cell.length_c   1.000
_cell.angle_alpha   90.00
_cell.angle_beta   90.00
_cell.angle_gamma   90.00
#
_symmetry.space_group_name_H-M   'P 1'
#
loop_
_entity.id
_entity.type
_entity.pdbx_description
1 polymer ?
#
loop_
_entity_poly.entity_id
_entity_poly.type
_entity_poly.pdbx_seq_one_letter_code
_entity_poly.pdbx_strand_id
1 'polypeptide(L)'
;MRQVSVDLDDEAACAAALGGLPPVSHLVYAALFEQPGLVAGWRAAAQMARNLAMLRNLAGPLIAGGALRHATLLQGTKAYGVHIHRIPVPARESWPRDPHDNFYWLQEDWLRAQADAQGFAMTVLRPQIVFGEAAGVAMNLIPVLGAYAAIRRAEGLPFAYPGGPGYLSEAVDAHLLAQVIAWAAEAPAAAGETFNVTNGDVLEWHGLWPSVAEVFGMAPGEPSPCRLAEEMPRHAAVWDALVEEHGLRPNTMDGLIGSSWQFADAAFGF
;
A
#
# COMPACT_ATOMS: atom_id res chain seq x y z
N MET A 1 13.10 -19.20 -4.36
CA MET A 1 11.65 -18.94 -4.26
C MET A 1 11.00 -19.25 -5.61
N ARG A 2 9.88 -19.98 -5.65
CA ARG A 2 9.13 -20.23 -6.90
C ARG A 2 8.18 -19.05 -7.13
N GLN A 3 8.20 -18.47 -8.32
CA GLN A 3 7.28 -17.43 -8.75
C GLN A 3 6.24 -18.03 -9.69
N VAL A 4 4.97 -17.68 -9.47
CA VAL A 4 3.85 -18.04 -10.34
C VAL A 4 3.13 -16.73 -10.70
N SER A 5 3.02 -16.45 -11.99
CA SER A 5 2.30 -15.28 -12.49
C SER A 5 0.89 -15.71 -12.91
N VAL A 6 -0.13 -15.06 -12.34
CA VAL A 6 -1.54 -15.33 -12.66
C VAL A 6 -2.36 -14.06 -12.49
N ASP A 7 -3.34 -13.85 -13.34
CA ASP A 7 -4.33 -12.79 -13.18
C ASP A 7 -5.36 -13.24 -12.12
N LEU A 8 -5.46 -12.50 -11.02
CA LEU A 8 -6.40 -12.83 -9.94
C LEU A 8 -7.88 -12.61 -10.32
N ASP A 9 -8.16 -11.91 -11.41
CA ASP A 9 -9.52 -11.78 -11.93
C ASP A 9 -9.97 -13.04 -12.71
N ASP A 10 -9.02 -13.89 -13.12
CA ASP A 10 -9.31 -15.14 -13.84
C ASP A 10 -9.35 -16.31 -12.85
N GLU A 11 -10.56 -16.68 -12.44
CA GLU A 11 -10.81 -17.80 -11.52
C GLU A 11 -10.24 -19.12 -12.04
N ALA A 12 -10.40 -19.40 -13.33
CA ALA A 12 -9.95 -20.65 -13.92
C ALA A 12 -8.42 -20.72 -14.00
N ALA A 13 -7.76 -19.61 -14.38
CA ALA A 13 -6.31 -19.50 -14.37
C ALA A 13 -5.74 -19.62 -12.95
N CYS A 14 -6.37 -19.01 -11.95
CA CYS A 14 -6.00 -19.17 -10.54
C CYS A 14 -6.08 -20.63 -10.09
N ALA A 15 -7.21 -21.29 -10.34
CA ALA A 15 -7.40 -22.69 -9.98
C ALA A 15 -6.36 -23.60 -10.65
N ALA A 16 -6.07 -23.41 -11.92
CA ALA A 16 -5.05 -24.17 -12.66
C ALA A 16 -3.63 -23.92 -12.12
N ALA A 17 -3.26 -22.66 -11.88
CA ALA A 17 -1.93 -22.29 -11.39
C ALA A 17 -1.67 -22.80 -9.97
N LEU A 18 -2.68 -22.74 -9.10
CA LEU A 18 -2.56 -23.11 -7.68
C LEU A 18 -2.73 -24.61 -7.43
N GLY A 19 -3.55 -25.28 -8.24
CA GLY A 19 -3.77 -26.73 -8.14
C GLY A 19 -2.51 -27.57 -8.36
N GLY A 20 -1.49 -27.03 -9.02
CA GLY A 20 -0.18 -27.67 -9.22
C GLY A 20 0.86 -27.36 -8.14
N LEU A 21 0.52 -26.59 -7.09
CA LEU A 21 1.43 -26.25 -6.02
C LEU A 21 1.51 -27.39 -4.96
N PRO A 22 2.64 -27.54 -4.27
CA PRO A 22 2.68 -28.31 -3.02
C PRO A 22 1.67 -27.76 -2.01
N PRO A 23 1.26 -28.54 -1.02
CA PRO A 23 0.36 -28.07 0.03
C PRO A 23 0.83 -26.75 0.65
N VAL A 24 -0.04 -25.75 0.60
CA VAL A 24 0.24 -24.39 1.14
C VAL A 24 -0.33 -24.30 2.54
N SER A 25 0.53 -24.07 3.53
CA SER A 25 0.15 -23.99 4.94
C SER A 25 -0.12 -22.57 5.43
N HIS A 26 0.43 -21.55 4.77
CA HIS A 26 0.28 -20.14 5.16
C HIS A 26 0.00 -19.29 3.93
N LEU A 27 -1.00 -18.43 4.05
CA LEU A 27 -1.36 -17.45 3.04
C LEU A 27 -1.12 -16.04 3.57
N VAL A 28 -0.44 -15.20 2.81
CA VAL A 28 -0.38 -13.75 3.03
C VAL A 28 -1.06 -13.08 1.86
N TYR A 29 -2.20 -12.44 2.11
CA TYR A 29 -2.93 -11.75 1.06
C TYR A 29 -2.65 -10.25 1.12
N ALA A 30 -1.89 -9.76 0.14
CA ALA A 30 -1.49 -8.37 0.00
C ALA A 30 -1.88 -7.76 -1.36
N ALA A 31 -2.66 -8.48 -2.17
CA ALA A 31 -3.06 -8.00 -3.49
C ALA A 31 -4.19 -6.97 -3.39
N LEU A 32 -4.12 -5.96 -4.23
CA LEU A 32 -5.06 -4.86 -4.29
C LEU A 32 -5.24 -4.42 -5.75
N PHE A 33 -6.49 -4.29 -6.17
CA PHE A 33 -6.84 -3.59 -7.40
C PHE A 33 -7.28 -2.16 -7.07
N GLU A 34 -6.68 -1.19 -7.72
CA GLU A 34 -7.06 0.22 -7.65
C GLU A 34 -7.45 0.73 -9.04
N GLN A 35 -8.56 1.43 -9.14
CA GLN A 35 -8.98 2.09 -10.37
C GLN A 35 -8.10 3.31 -10.67
N PRO A 36 -7.94 3.70 -11.95
CA PRO A 36 -7.34 4.98 -12.29
C PRO A 36 -8.04 6.14 -11.56
N GLY A 37 -7.24 7.08 -11.03
CA GLY A 37 -7.76 8.18 -10.21
C GLY A 37 -7.92 7.85 -8.73
N LEU A 38 -7.46 6.67 -8.31
CA LEU A 38 -7.26 6.18 -6.94
C LEU A 38 -8.44 6.48 -5.98
N VAL A 39 -8.58 7.73 -5.52
CA VAL A 39 -9.55 8.14 -4.48
C VAL A 39 -11.01 7.87 -4.88
N ALA A 40 -11.37 8.13 -6.13
CA ALA A 40 -12.70 7.88 -6.65
C ALA A 40 -13.07 6.37 -6.63
N GLY A 41 -12.08 5.52 -6.87
CA GLY A 41 -12.23 4.06 -6.85
C GLY A 41 -12.57 3.50 -5.46
N TRP A 42 -12.11 4.14 -4.40
CA TRP A 42 -12.29 3.63 -3.02
C TRP A 42 -13.76 3.50 -2.59
N ARG A 43 -14.68 4.20 -3.26
CA ARG A 43 -16.13 4.14 -3.01
C ARG A 43 -16.90 3.39 -4.10
N ALA A 44 -16.20 2.88 -5.11
CA ALA A 44 -16.85 2.22 -6.23
C ALA A 44 -17.21 0.76 -5.89
N ALA A 45 -18.50 0.42 -5.94
CA ALA A 45 -18.97 -0.94 -5.68
C ALA A 45 -18.29 -1.98 -6.57
N ALA A 46 -18.03 -1.65 -7.84
CA ALA A 46 -17.34 -2.52 -8.78
C ALA A 46 -15.89 -2.82 -8.34
N GLN A 47 -15.15 -1.82 -7.82
CA GLN A 47 -13.81 -2.04 -7.27
C GLN A 47 -13.85 -2.92 -6.02
N MET A 48 -14.84 -2.71 -5.15
CA MET A 48 -15.01 -3.53 -3.96
C MET A 48 -15.30 -4.99 -4.30
N ALA A 49 -16.21 -5.22 -5.25
CA ALA A 49 -16.56 -6.57 -5.72
C ALA A 49 -15.37 -7.26 -6.37
N ARG A 50 -14.58 -6.55 -7.18
CA ARG A 50 -13.38 -7.07 -7.83
C ARG A 50 -12.32 -7.49 -6.81
N ASN A 51 -12.03 -6.66 -5.81
CA ASN A 51 -11.07 -6.99 -4.76
C ASN A 51 -11.49 -8.23 -3.94
N LEU A 52 -12.79 -8.40 -3.70
CA LEU A 52 -13.30 -9.63 -3.08
C LEU A 52 -13.13 -10.85 -4.00
N ALA A 53 -13.45 -10.72 -5.29
CA ALA A 53 -13.30 -11.81 -6.27
C ALA A 53 -11.84 -12.26 -6.37
N MET A 54 -10.89 -11.33 -6.46
CA MET A 54 -9.45 -11.62 -6.47
C MET A 54 -9.01 -12.44 -5.25
N LEU A 55 -9.48 -12.08 -4.05
CA LEU A 55 -9.19 -12.88 -2.85
C LEU A 55 -9.79 -14.29 -2.95
N ARG A 56 -11.04 -14.40 -3.39
CA ARG A 56 -11.73 -15.70 -3.54
C ARG A 56 -11.03 -16.60 -4.55
N ASN A 57 -10.64 -16.06 -5.68
CA ASN A 57 -9.97 -16.79 -6.74
C ASN A 57 -8.60 -17.32 -6.32
N LEU A 58 -7.87 -16.55 -5.49
CA LEU A 58 -6.60 -16.99 -4.93
C LEU A 58 -6.77 -17.95 -3.75
N ALA A 59 -7.54 -17.56 -2.74
CA ALA A 59 -7.62 -18.30 -1.49
C ALA A 59 -8.50 -19.56 -1.58
N GLY A 60 -9.55 -19.54 -2.40
CA GLY A 60 -10.48 -20.66 -2.54
C GLY A 60 -9.82 -21.99 -2.86
N PRO A 61 -9.00 -22.10 -3.92
CA PRO A 61 -8.26 -23.32 -4.25
C PRO A 61 -7.30 -23.76 -3.15
N LEU A 62 -6.62 -22.83 -2.47
CA LEU A 62 -5.70 -23.13 -1.37
C LEU A 62 -6.43 -23.68 -0.14
N ILE A 63 -7.60 -23.11 0.18
CA ILE A 63 -8.47 -23.58 1.27
C ILE A 63 -9.00 -24.98 0.95
N ALA A 64 -9.49 -25.19 -0.28
CA ALA A 64 -9.98 -26.48 -0.75
C ALA A 64 -8.90 -27.59 -0.69
N GLY A 65 -7.63 -27.22 -0.82
CA GLY A 65 -6.49 -28.11 -0.65
C GLY A 65 -6.31 -28.65 0.78
N GLY A 66 -6.97 -28.07 1.77
CA GLY A 66 -7.07 -28.59 3.14
C GLY A 66 -5.77 -28.52 3.99
N ALA A 67 -4.73 -27.87 3.49
CA ALA A 67 -3.44 -27.77 4.18
C ALA A 67 -3.20 -26.42 4.87
N LEU A 68 -4.10 -25.44 4.66
CA LEU A 68 -3.97 -24.10 5.20
C LEU A 68 -4.10 -24.12 6.73
N ARG A 69 -3.14 -23.54 7.43
CA ARG A 69 -3.11 -23.40 8.89
C ARG A 69 -3.30 -21.95 9.34
N HIS A 70 -2.88 -20.99 8.51
CA HIS A 70 -2.98 -19.58 8.83
C HIS A 70 -3.12 -18.72 7.57
N ALA A 71 -3.93 -17.67 7.67
CA ALA A 71 -4.06 -16.64 6.66
C ALA A 71 -3.85 -15.25 7.27
N THR A 72 -2.95 -14.46 6.72
CA THR A 72 -2.78 -13.04 7.04
C THR A 72 -3.45 -12.18 5.97
N LEU A 73 -4.40 -11.33 6.39
CA LEU A 73 -5.05 -10.36 5.51
C LEU A 73 -4.51 -8.96 5.77
N LEU A 74 -3.94 -8.32 4.77
CA LEU A 74 -3.54 -6.92 4.86
C LEU A 74 -4.72 -6.00 4.56
N GLN A 75 -4.95 -5.06 5.46
CA GLN A 75 -5.87 -3.93 5.32
C GLN A 75 -5.07 -2.61 5.40
N GLY A 76 -5.65 -1.57 5.96
CA GLY A 76 -5.00 -0.30 6.25
C GLY A 76 -5.95 0.65 6.95
N THR A 77 -5.54 1.91 7.09
CA THR A 77 -6.28 2.95 7.82
C THR A 77 -7.64 3.29 7.22
N LYS A 78 -7.90 2.93 5.95
CA LYS A 78 -9.25 3.02 5.38
C LYS A 78 -10.29 2.21 6.18
N ALA A 79 -9.86 1.21 6.95
CA ALA A 79 -10.72 0.49 7.90
C ALA A 79 -11.33 1.41 8.98
N TYR A 80 -10.69 2.53 9.28
CA TYR A 80 -11.17 3.52 10.25
C TYR A 80 -11.91 4.70 9.60
N GLY A 81 -12.12 4.68 8.29
CA GLY A 81 -12.80 5.76 7.58
C GLY A 81 -11.98 7.02 7.34
N VAL A 82 -10.64 6.98 7.46
CA VAL A 82 -9.75 8.16 7.32
C VAL A 82 -9.90 8.88 5.97
N HIS A 83 -10.35 8.19 4.93
CA HIS A 83 -10.60 8.74 3.59
C HIS A 83 -11.99 9.39 3.45
N ILE A 84 -12.79 9.38 4.51
CA ILE A 84 -14.19 9.88 4.53
C ILE A 84 -14.33 11.01 5.54
N HIS A 85 -13.75 10.84 6.73
CA HIS A 85 -13.86 11.79 7.85
C HIS A 85 -12.62 11.77 8.74
N ARG A 86 -12.51 12.78 9.60
CA ARG A 86 -11.48 12.75 10.64
C ARG A 86 -11.82 11.69 11.68
N ILE A 87 -10.80 10.94 12.09
CA ILE A 87 -10.92 9.92 13.13
C ILE A 87 -10.29 10.39 14.43
N PRO A 88 -10.71 9.88 15.60
CA PRO A 88 -9.97 10.07 16.84
C PRO A 88 -8.58 9.45 16.77
N VAL A 89 -7.62 10.05 17.47
CA VAL A 89 -6.22 9.57 17.57
C VAL A 89 -5.94 9.27 19.03
N PRO A 90 -5.34 8.12 19.34
CA PRO A 90 -4.95 7.01 18.46
C PRO A 90 -6.12 6.15 18.03
N ALA A 91 -6.06 5.63 16.80
CA ALA A 91 -6.99 4.60 16.33
C ALA A 91 -6.74 3.28 17.07
N ARG A 92 -7.83 2.57 17.41
CA ARG A 92 -7.74 1.31 18.17
C ARG A 92 -8.39 0.17 17.43
N GLU A 93 -7.76 -0.98 17.41
CA GLU A 93 -8.24 -2.20 16.75
C GLU A 93 -9.59 -2.68 17.32
N SER A 94 -9.82 -2.42 18.61
CA SER A 94 -11.05 -2.76 19.33
C SER A 94 -12.26 -1.89 18.97
N TRP A 95 -12.08 -0.85 18.16
CA TRP A 95 -13.22 -0.04 17.73
C TRP A 95 -14.17 -0.85 16.85
N PRO A 96 -15.48 -0.56 16.91
CA PRO A 96 -16.42 -1.09 15.95
C PRO A 96 -16.00 -0.67 14.54
N ARG A 97 -16.37 -1.46 13.54
CA ARG A 97 -16.17 -1.10 12.13
C ARG A 97 -16.83 0.22 11.83
N ASP A 98 -16.11 1.09 11.12
CA ASP A 98 -16.69 2.34 10.62
C ASP A 98 -17.86 2.00 9.67
N PRO A 99 -19.02 2.68 9.77
CA PRO A 99 -20.23 2.33 9.03
C PRO A 99 -20.19 2.84 7.58
N HIS A 100 -19.18 2.46 6.82
CA HIS A 100 -19.08 2.74 5.39
C HIS A 100 -18.80 1.47 4.59
N ASP A 101 -19.19 1.47 3.32
CA ASP A 101 -18.88 0.39 2.40
C ASP A 101 -17.36 0.35 2.14
N ASN A 102 -16.77 -0.83 2.36
CA ASN A 102 -15.33 -1.03 2.18
C ASN A 102 -15.08 -2.49 1.77
N PHE A 103 -14.22 -2.69 0.77
CA PHE A 103 -13.85 -4.04 0.36
C PHE A 103 -13.11 -4.82 1.46
N TYR A 104 -12.47 -4.13 2.41
CA TYR A 104 -11.85 -4.77 3.57
C TYR A 104 -12.86 -5.59 4.37
N TRP A 105 -14.09 -5.06 4.54
CA TRP A 105 -15.15 -5.79 5.25
C TRP A 105 -15.59 -7.02 4.47
N LEU A 106 -15.74 -6.91 3.15
CA LEU A 106 -16.14 -8.03 2.31
C LEU A 106 -15.09 -9.15 2.33
N GLN A 107 -13.81 -8.78 2.25
CA GLN A 107 -12.70 -9.73 2.30
C GLN A 107 -12.57 -10.38 3.68
N GLU A 108 -12.62 -9.59 4.75
CA GLU A 108 -12.50 -10.06 6.12
C GLU A 108 -13.65 -11.01 6.49
N ASP A 109 -14.90 -10.63 6.19
CA ASP A 109 -16.06 -11.45 6.49
C ASP A 109 -16.01 -12.79 5.77
N TRP A 110 -15.66 -12.77 4.49
CA TRP A 110 -15.53 -13.99 3.73
C TRP A 110 -14.40 -14.89 4.27
N LEU A 111 -13.23 -14.34 4.54
CA LEU A 111 -12.08 -15.13 4.98
C LEU A 111 -12.27 -15.65 6.41
N ARG A 112 -12.90 -14.88 7.31
CA ARG A 112 -13.26 -15.37 8.66
C ARG A 112 -14.24 -16.53 8.58
N ALA A 113 -15.28 -16.43 7.74
CA ALA A 113 -16.23 -17.52 7.55
C ALA A 113 -15.54 -18.79 7.02
N GLN A 114 -14.53 -18.66 6.13
CA GLN A 114 -13.74 -19.81 5.69
C GLN A 114 -12.85 -20.36 6.81
N ALA A 115 -12.23 -19.51 7.61
CA ALA A 115 -11.38 -19.90 8.73
C ALA A 115 -12.18 -20.70 9.76
N ASP A 116 -13.37 -20.23 10.13
CA ASP A 116 -14.28 -20.91 11.06
C ASP A 116 -14.73 -22.27 10.51
N ALA A 117 -15.07 -22.34 9.22
CA ALA A 117 -15.56 -23.57 8.60
C ALA A 117 -14.46 -24.62 8.39
N GLN A 118 -13.23 -24.21 8.15
CA GLN A 118 -12.11 -25.10 7.77
C GLN A 118 -11.07 -25.28 8.89
N GLY A 119 -11.17 -24.51 9.99
CA GLY A 119 -10.32 -24.66 11.17
C GLY A 119 -8.90 -24.13 11.03
N PHE A 120 -8.64 -23.13 10.16
CA PHE A 120 -7.37 -22.44 10.11
C PHE A 120 -7.43 -21.11 10.87
N ALA A 121 -6.28 -20.63 11.35
CA ALA A 121 -6.18 -19.33 12.03
C ALA A 121 -6.15 -18.18 11.01
N MET A 122 -6.60 -16.99 11.44
CA MET A 122 -6.53 -15.78 10.63
C MET A 122 -6.05 -14.60 11.47
N THR A 123 -5.24 -13.72 10.87
CA THR A 123 -4.84 -12.43 11.45
C THR A 123 -5.07 -11.32 10.45
N VAL A 124 -5.56 -10.17 10.91
CA VAL A 124 -5.69 -8.95 10.12
C VAL A 124 -4.60 -7.97 10.53
N LEU A 125 -3.84 -7.47 9.56
CA LEU A 125 -2.85 -6.41 9.79
C LEU A 125 -3.27 -5.13 9.08
N ARG A 126 -3.24 -4.02 9.80
CA ARG A 126 -3.57 -2.67 9.33
C ARG A 126 -2.32 -1.79 9.34
N PRO A 127 -1.40 -1.97 8.38
CA PRO A 127 -0.26 -1.08 8.27
C PRO A 127 -0.70 0.33 7.92
N GLN A 128 0.08 1.32 8.37
CA GLN A 128 0.01 2.69 7.92
C GLN A 128 0.68 2.84 6.55
N ILE A 129 1.15 4.01 6.18
CA ILE A 129 1.90 4.22 4.93
C ILE A 129 3.12 3.29 4.93
N VAL A 130 3.16 2.35 3.99
CA VAL A 130 4.26 1.39 3.88
C VAL A 130 5.38 2.00 3.05
N PHE A 131 6.57 2.10 3.64
CA PHE A 131 7.79 2.51 2.97
C PHE A 131 8.63 1.28 2.61
N GLY A 132 8.90 1.12 1.31
CA GLY A 132 9.69 -0.01 0.81
C GLY A 132 10.13 0.19 -0.62
N GLU A 133 11.15 -0.55 -1.02
CA GLU A 133 11.65 -0.55 -2.39
C GLU A 133 10.70 -1.33 -3.30
N ALA A 134 9.93 -0.61 -4.09
CA ALA A 134 9.08 -1.20 -5.14
C ALA A 134 8.86 -0.17 -6.25
N ALA A 135 8.97 -0.60 -7.50
CA ALA A 135 8.75 0.23 -8.68
C ALA A 135 7.39 -0.11 -9.32
N GLY A 136 6.71 0.90 -9.84
CA GLY A 136 5.46 0.74 -10.59
C GLY A 136 4.26 0.28 -9.75
N VAL A 137 4.34 0.39 -8.42
CA VAL A 137 3.22 0.07 -7.52
C VAL A 137 2.52 1.36 -7.08
N ALA A 138 1.20 1.29 -6.92
CA ALA A 138 0.43 2.41 -6.40
C ALA A 138 0.75 2.66 -4.90
N MET A 139 0.53 3.90 -4.46
CA MET A 139 0.67 4.32 -3.05
C MET A 139 2.08 4.13 -2.45
N ASN A 140 3.12 4.30 -3.26
CA ASN A 140 4.51 4.26 -2.79
C ASN A 140 5.14 5.67 -2.84
N LEU A 141 5.55 6.21 -1.69
CA LEU A 141 6.16 7.53 -1.60
C LEU A 141 7.67 7.55 -1.91
N ILE A 142 8.37 6.42 -1.84
CA ILE A 142 9.82 6.38 -2.08
C ILE A 142 10.17 6.83 -3.50
N PRO A 143 9.59 6.26 -4.58
CA PRO A 143 9.88 6.73 -5.93
C PRO A 143 9.36 8.16 -6.18
N VAL A 144 8.28 8.57 -5.52
CA VAL A 144 7.78 9.96 -5.58
C VAL A 144 8.83 10.94 -5.07
N LEU A 145 9.35 10.73 -3.86
CA LEU A 145 10.37 11.59 -3.25
C LEU A 145 11.64 11.61 -4.11
N GLY A 146 12.07 10.44 -4.59
CA GLY A 146 13.27 10.31 -5.43
C GLY A 146 13.15 11.06 -6.76
N ALA A 147 12.04 10.89 -7.49
CA ALA A 147 11.83 11.57 -8.75
C ALA A 147 11.64 13.08 -8.57
N TYR A 148 10.90 13.50 -7.56
CA TYR A 148 10.73 14.92 -7.23
C TYR A 148 12.10 15.55 -6.93
N ALA A 149 12.93 14.93 -6.10
CA ALA A 149 14.27 15.42 -5.78
C ALA A 149 15.17 15.50 -7.04
N ALA A 150 15.18 14.45 -7.87
CA ALA A 150 15.99 14.40 -9.08
C ALA A 150 15.62 15.49 -10.08
N ILE A 151 14.35 15.70 -10.31
CA ILE A 151 13.84 16.75 -11.21
C ILE A 151 14.17 18.14 -10.66
N ARG A 152 13.88 18.41 -9.37
CA ARG A 152 14.20 19.70 -8.74
C ARG A 152 15.70 20.03 -8.85
N ARG A 153 16.57 19.02 -8.66
CA ARG A 153 18.02 19.17 -8.80
C ARG A 153 18.42 19.48 -10.23
N ALA A 154 17.88 18.76 -11.22
CA ALA A 154 18.19 18.98 -12.62
C ALA A 154 17.82 20.39 -13.09
N GLU A 155 16.77 20.94 -12.51
CA GLU A 155 16.30 22.32 -12.79
C GLU A 155 17.00 23.39 -11.94
N GLY A 156 17.95 23.01 -11.06
CA GLY A 156 18.65 23.94 -10.18
C GLY A 156 17.78 24.56 -9.09
N LEU A 157 16.69 23.90 -8.72
CA LEU A 157 15.70 24.37 -7.76
C LEU A 157 15.91 23.73 -6.38
N PRO A 158 15.63 24.43 -5.28
CA PRO A 158 15.71 23.86 -3.93
C PRO A 158 14.63 22.77 -3.73
N PHE A 159 14.85 21.89 -2.75
CA PHE A 159 13.89 20.84 -2.40
C PHE A 159 12.78 21.43 -1.53
N ALA A 160 11.84 22.13 -2.15
CA ALA A 160 10.70 22.77 -1.49
C ALA A 160 9.63 21.72 -1.11
N TYR A 161 8.98 21.88 0.06
CA TYR A 161 7.84 21.06 0.43
C TYR A 161 6.64 21.36 -0.46
N PRO A 162 6.11 20.37 -1.21
CA PRO A 162 5.02 20.61 -2.15
C PRO A 162 3.63 20.52 -1.53
N GLY A 163 3.52 20.05 -0.28
CA GLY A 163 2.24 19.73 0.36
C GLY A 163 1.48 20.93 0.92
N GLY A 164 0.29 20.64 1.38
CA GLY A 164 -0.61 21.56 2.08
C GLY A 164 -0.32 21.66 3.57
N PRO A 165 -1.34 22.01 4.39
CA PRO A 165 -1.21 22.06 5.85
C PRO A 165 -0.74 20.72 6.44
N GLY A 166 0.20 20.79 7.38
CA GLY A 166 0.73 19.60 8.04
C GLY A 166 -0.32 18.89 8.91
N TYR A 167 -0.19 17.59 9.02
CA TYR A 167 -0.93 16.77 9.97
C TYR A 167 -0.05 15.62 10.46
N LEU A 168 -0.41 15.05 11.60
CA LEU A 168 0.32 13.92 12.16
C LEU A 168 -0.01 12.64 11.38
N SER A 169 1.01 11.90 11.04
CA SER A 169 0.92 10.63 10.34
C SER A 169 1.87 9.61 10.98
N GLU A 170 1.74 8.38 10.60
CA GLU A 170 2.62 7.27 10.96
C GLU A 170 3.04 6.53 9.71
N ALA A 171 4.10 5.76 9.82
CA ALA A 171 4.63 4.95 8.73
C ALA A 171 5.04 3.58 9.23
N VAL A 172 5.19 2.65 8.31
CA VAL A 172 5.77 1.33 8.59
C VAL A 172 6.81 0.98 7.54
N ASP A 173 7.96 0.53 7.99
CA ASP A 173 8.97 -0.06 7.13
C ASP A 173 8.54 -1.45 6.64
N ALA A 174 8.76 -1.72 5.35
CA ALA A 174 8.34 -2.98 4.74
C ALA A 174 9.02 -4.21 5.37
N HIS A 175 10.26 -4.08 5.89
CA HIS A 175 10.93 -5.18 6.60
C HIS A 175 10.27 -5.43 7.96
N LEU A 176 9.92 -4.37 8.71
CA LEU A 176 9.17 -4.53 9.95
C LEU A 176 7.82 -5.19 9.69
N LEU A 177 7.09 -4.74 8.67
CA LEU A 177 5.83 -5.35 8.28
C LEU A 177 6.01 -6.84 7.94
N ALA A 178 7.06 -7.22 7.21
CA ALA A 178 7.36 -8.60 6.90
C ALA A 178 7.67 -9.44 8.16
N GLN A 179 8.38 -8.87 9.15
CA GLN A 179 8.62 -9.52 10.44
C GLN A 179 7.32 -9.73 11.23
N VAL A 180 6.42 -8.73 11.24
CA VAL A 180 5.11 -8.84 11.88
C VAL A 180 4.24 -9.90 11.19
N ILE A 181 4.28 -9.98 9.86
CA ILE A 181 3.59 -11.04 9.11
C ILE A 181 4.12 -12.43 9.50
N ALA A 182 5.44 -12.60 9.55
CA ALA A 182 6.05 -13.87 9.96
C ALA A 182 5.70 -14.24 11.40
N TRP A 183 5.76 -13.27 12.33
CA TRP A 183 5.34 -13.47 13.71
C TRP A 183 3.85 -13.88 13.81
N ALA A 184 2.97 -13.17 13.12
CA ALA A 184 1.53 -13.44 13.16
C ALA A 184 1.17 -14.84 12.62
N ALA A 185 1.94 -15.34 11.66
CA ALA A 185 1.74 -16.67 11.08
C ALA A 185 2.03 -17.81 12.08
N GLU A 186 2.86 -17.57 13.09
CA GLU A 186 3.33 -18.60 14.02
C GLU A 186 2.86 -18.41 15.47
N ALA A 187 2.53 -17.15 15.85
CA ALA A 187 2.16 -16.81 17.23
C ALA A 187 0.68 -17.16 17.52
N PRO A 188 0.40 -18.07 18.48
CA PRO A 188 -0.99 -18.37 18.85
C PRO A 188 -1.78 -17.14 19.30
N ALA A 189 -1.12 -16.17 19.92
CA ALA A 189 -1.73 -14.91 20.37
C ALA A 189 -2.20 -14.00 19.23
N ALA A 190 -1.77 -14.24 17.99
CA ALA A 190 -2.19 -13.48 16.82
C ALA A 190 -3.44 -14.08 16.14
N ALA A 191 -3.81 -15.30 16.50
CA ALA A 191 -4.94 -16.00 15.90
C ALA A 191 -6.27 -15.30 16.22
N GLY A 192 -7.01 -14.91 15.20
CA GLY A 192 -8.29 -14.20 15.33
C GLY A 192 -8.17 -12.67 15.51
N GLU A 193 -6.96 -12.17 15.77
CA GLU A 193 -6.72 -10.79 16.16
C GLU A 193 -6.53 -9.84 14.96
N THR A 194 -6.64 -8.55 15.27
CA THR A 194 -6.34 -7.44 14.35
C THR A 194 -5.29 -6.55 14.99
N PHE A 195 -4.27 -6.15 14.22
CA PHE A 195 -3.20 -5.27 14.72
C PHE A 195 -3.00 -4.08 13.79
N ASN A 196 -2.91 -2.88 14.35
CA ASN A 196 -2.26 -1.75 13.69
C ASN A 196 -0.75 -2.01 13.63
N VAL A 197 -0.14 -1.70 12.50
CA VAL A 197 1.31 -1.91 12.33
C VAL A 197 1.97 -0.60 11.90
N THR A 198 2.83 -0.08 12.76
CA THR A 198 3.60 1.15 12.53
C THR A 198 5.01 0.97 13.06
N ASN A 199 5.93 1.86 12.67
CA ASN A 199 7.27 1.91 13.28
C ASN A 199 7.22 2.42 14.74
N GLY A 200 6.09 3.01 15.17
CA GLY A 200 5.94 3.63 16.48
C GLY A 200 6.32 5.11 16.54
N ASP A 201 6.86 5.66 15.47
CA ASP A 201 7.19 7.07 15.34
C ASP A 201 6.03 7.84 14.71
N VAL A 202 5.77 9.04 15.24
CA VAL A 202 4.81 9.98 14.65
C VAL A 202 5.60 10.97 13.80
N LEU A 203 5.19 11.15 12.56
CA LEU A 203 5.79 12.08 11.62
C LEU A 203 4.83 13.21 11.23
N GLU A 204 5.39 14.36 10.95
CA GLU A 204 4.75 15.50 10.32
C GLU A 204 5.66 15.96 9.18
N TRP A 205 5.11 16.09 7.97
CA TRP A 205 5.90 16.25 6.76
C TRP A 205 6.71 17.55 6.72
N HIS A 206 6.17 18.69 7.21
CA HIS A 206 6.92 19.94 7.28
C HIS A 206 8.18 19.81 8.14
N GLY A 207 8.02 19.20 9.32
CA GLY A 207 9.14 18.98 10.24
C GLY A 207 10.15 17.96 9.71
N LEU A 208 9.68 16.96 8.96
CA LEU A 208 10.53 15.92 8.39
C LEU A 208 11.25 16.38 7.11
N TRP A 209 10.70 17.35 6.38
CA TRP A 209 11.17 17.72 5.03
C TRP A 209 12.63 18.14 4.96
N PRO A 210 13.20 18.91 5.92
CA PRO A 210 14.63 19.22 5.94
C PRO A 210 15.51 17.96 5.99
N SER A 211 15.12 16.95 6.78
CA SER A 211 15.87 15.68 6.86
C SER A 211 15.77 14.88 5.55
N VAL A 212 14.63 14.91 4.88
CA VAL A 212 14.48 14.30 3.55
C VAL A 212 15.36 15.03 2.53
N ALA A 213 15.41 16.36 2.56
CA ALA A 213 16.31 17.16 1.71
C ALA A 213 17.79 16.78 1.94
N GLU A 214 18.19 16.60 3.19
CA GLU A 214 19.55 16.18 3.56
C GLU A 214 19.90 14.81 2.96
N VAL A 215 19.01 13.83 3.02
CA VAL A 215 19.21 12.50 2.41
C VAL A 215 19.50 12.63 0.91
N PHE A 216 18.83 13.54 0.22
CA PHE A 216 19.10 13.82 -1.18
C PHE A 216 20.28 14.77 -1.40
N GLY A 217 20.96 15.27 -0.38
CA GLY A 217 22.03 16.26 -0.49
C GLY A 217 21.55 17.56 -1.15
N MET A 218 20.34 17.99 -0.86
CA MET A 218 19.74 19.22 -1.39
C MET A 218 19.45 20.21 -0.26
N ALA A 219 19.50 21.52 -0.60
CA ALA A 219 19.02 22.53 0.34
C ALA A 219 17.47 22.48 0.42
N PRO A 220 16.88 22.50 1.60
CA PRO A 220 15.45 22.70 1.73
C PRO A 220 15.05 24.08 1.21
N GLY A 221 13.92 24.13 0.50
CA GLY A 221 13.33 25.39 0.03
C GLY A 221 12.18 25.84 0.90
N GLU A 222 11.75 27.09 0.73
CA GLU A 222 10.48 27.55 1.28
C GLU A 222 9.35 26.65 0.74
N PRO A 223 8.35 26.31 1.57
CA PRO A 223 7.21 25.51 1.12
C PRO A 223 6.56 26.13 -0.14
N SER A 224 6.31 25.29 -1.12
CA SER A 224 5.72 25.68 -2.40
C SER A 224 4.58 24.72 -2.75
N PRO A 225 3.39 24.89 -2.14
CA PRO A 225 2.28 23.97 -2.32
C PRO A 225 1.85 23.82 -3.77
N CYS A 226 1.86 22.59 -4.26
CA CYS A 226 1.36 22.23 -5.59
C CYS A 226 0.88 20.78 -5.59
N ARG A 227 -0.08 20.48 -6.48
CA ARG A 227 -0.50 19.09 -6.69
C ARG A 227 0.53 18.37 -7.57
N LEU A 228 1.25 17.44 -6.99
CA LEU A 228 2.26 16.67 -7.71
C LEU A 228 1.67 15.89 -8.88
N ALA A 229 0.45 15.39 -8.74
CA ALA A 229 -0.25 14.69 -9.81
C ALA A 229 -0.53 15.55 -11.04
N GLU A 230 -0.61 16.87 -10.88
CA GLU A 230 -0.82 17.83 -11.97
C GLU A 230 0.50 18.43 -12.49
N GLU A 231 1.43 18.67 -11.57
CA GLU A 231 2.69 19.35 -11.88
C GLU A 231 3.73 18.40 -12.47
N MET A 232 3.96 17.26 -11.84
CA MET A 232 5.08 16.40 -12.20
C MET A 232 5.00 15.79 -13.62
N PRO A 233 3.84 15.46 -14.18
CA PRO A 233 3.75 15.02 -15.58
C PRO A 233 4.33 16.02 -16.60
N ARG A 234 4.37 17.31 -16.29
CA ARG A 234 4.95 18.35 -17.15
C ARG A 234 6.47 18.28 -17.27
N HIS A 235 7.11 17.60 -16.33
CA HIS A 235 8.56 17.40 -16.25
C HIS A 235 9.01 16.05 -16.84
N ALA A 236 8.15 15.33 -17.60
CA ALA A 236 8.49 14.04 -18.18
C ALA A 236 9.76 14.08 -19.04
N ALA A 237 9.96 15.15 -19.84
CA ALA A 237 11.15 15.31 -20.65
C ALA A 237 12.44 15.47 -19.80
N VAL A 238 12.36 16.10 -18.64
CA VAL A 238 13.49 16.20 -17.70
C VAL A 238 13.82 14.83 -17.14
N TRP A 239 12.79 14.04 -16.79
CA TRP A 239 12.96 12.67 -16.32
C TRP A 239 13.62 11.78 -17.38
N ASP A 240 13.15 11.84 -18.63
CA ASP A 240 13.71 11.04 -19.73
C ASP A 240 15.20 11.36 -19.95
N ALA A 241 15.55 12.67 -19.90
CA ALA A 241 16.95 13.10 -19.98
C ALA A 241 17.81 12.55 -18.82
N LEU A 242 17.28 12.54 -17.58
CA LEU A 242 17.97 11.96 -16.43
C LEU A 242 18.19 10.45 -16.57
N VAL A 243 17.18 9.74 -17.09
CA VAL A 243 17.29 8.28 -17.34
C VAL A 243 18.43 8.00 -18.32
N GLU A 244 18.55 8.79 -19.40
CA GLU A 244 19.61 8.65 -20.41
C GLU A 244 20.98 9.04 -19.83
N GLU A 245 21.09 10.23 -19.21
CA GLU A 245 22.34 10.77 -18.66
C GLU A 245 23.00 9.84 -17.63
N HIS A 246 22.16 9.27 -16.76
CA HIS A 246 22.65 8.40 -15.68
C HIS A 246 22.63 6.91 -16.03
N GLY A 247 22.26 6.53 -17.26
CA GLY A 247 22.21 5.14 -17.69
C GLY A 247 21.29 4.28 -16.84
N LEU A 248 20.16 4.84 -16.39
CA LEU A 248 19.22 4.11 -15.55
C LEU A 248 18.53 3.03 -16.38
N ARG A 249 17.98 2.02 -15.69
CA ARG A 249 17.10 1.03 -16.35
C ARG A 249 16.00 1.79 -17.10
N PRO A 250 15.77 1.51 -18.39
CA PRO A 250 14.74 2.21 -19.16
C PRO A 250 13.39 2.17 -18.47
N ASN A 251 12.84 3.33 -18.21
CA ASN A 251 11.53 3.51 -17.60
C ASN A 251 10.96 4.88 -18.01
N THR A 252 9.64 5.03 -17.91
CA THR A 252 8.98 6.32 -17.97
C THR A 252 8.61 6.76 -16.56
N MET A 253 8.49 8.05 -16.33
CA MET A 253 8.06 8.58 -15.03
C MET A 253 6.68 8.04 -14.64
N ASP A 254 5.76 7.94 -15.59
CA ASP A 254 4.43 7.36 -15.37
C ASP A 254 4.50 5.87 -15.03
N GLY A 255 5.33 5.10 -15.74
CA GLY A 255 5.53 3.67 -15.44
C GLY A 255 6.19 3.39 -14.10
N LEU A 256 7.02 4.32 -13.60
CA LEU A 256 7.69 4.20 -12.30
C LEU A 256 6.77 4.61 -11.14
N ILE A 257 6.02 5.69 -11.29
CA ILE A 257 5.32 6.37 -10.20
C ILE A 257 3.81 6.25 -10.32
N GLY A 258 3.27 6.45 -11.54
CA GLY A 258 1.85 6.31 -11.85
C GLY A 258 0.95 7.06 -10.87
N SER A 259 -0.03 6.36 -10.31
CA SER A 259 -1.00 6.91 -9.34
C SER A 259 -0.40 7.27 -7.97
N SER A 260 0.90 7.00 -7.75
CA SER A 260 1.54 7.42 -6.48
C SER A 260 1.69 8.94 -6.37
N TRP A 261 1.60 9.70 -7.48
CA TRP A 261 1.50 11.15 -7.41
C TRP A 261 0.23 11.60 -6.68
N GLN A 262 -0.94 11.04 -7.02
CA GLN A 262 -2.21 11.34 -6.33
C GLN A 262 -2.19 10.90 -4.86
N PHE A 263 -1.54 9.77 -4.59
CA PHE A 263 -1.35 9.31 -3.21
C PHE A 263 -0.47 10.27 -2.42
N ALA A 264 0.60 10.78 -3.03
CA ALA A 264 1.49 11.77 -2.40
C ALA A 264 0.75 13.08 -2.10
N ASP A 265 -0.09 13.57 -3.02
CA ASP A 265 -0.92 14.74 -2.77
C ASP A 265 -1.77 14.54 -1.50
N ALA A 266 -2.47 13.40 -1.38
CA ALA A 266 -3.25 13.08 -0.19
C ALA A 266 -2.36 12.93 1.07
N ALA A 267 -1.19 12.28 0.95
CA ALA A 267 -0.25 12.08 2.06
C ALA A 267 0.45 13.37 2.50
N PHE A 268 0.50 14.38 1.64
CA PHE A 268 1.10 15.70 1.92
C PHE A 268 0.05 16.78 2.25
N GLY A 269 -1.23 16.42 2.40
CA GLY A 269 -2.26 17.31 2.94
C GLY A 269 -3.13 18.04 1.90
N PHE A 270 -3.29 17.50 0.70
CA PHE A 270 -4.23 18.00 -0.32
C PHE A 270 -5.53 17.21 -0.40
#